data_dd906ada2dff17bab051aa9aa7597447
#
_entry.id   dd906ada2dff17bab051aa9aa7597447
#
_cell.length_a   1.000
_cell.length_b   1.000
_cell.length_c   1.000
_cell.angle_alpha   90.00
_cell.angle_beta   90.00
_cell.angle_gamma   90.00
#
_symmetry.space_group_name_H-M   'P 1'
#
loop_
_entity.id
_entity.type
_entity.pdbx_description
1 polymer ?
#
loop_
_entity_poly.entity_id
_entity_poly.type
_entity_poly.pdbx_seq_one_letter_code
_entity_poly.pdbx_strand_id
1 'polypeptide(L)'
;PDIDLRPHQLNAVAHQLYGDNTLLAHCVGAGKTFEMIAAAMESKRLGLCQKSLFVVPNHLTEQWSSDFLRLYPGANILAATKKDFEPANRKKFCSRIATGDYDAVIIGHSQFEKIPLSQERQIGIIERQIDEIELAIEQAKADNGERYTIKQMEKSRKSLMTRLEKLNDTSRKDNVVTFEQLGVDRLFVDESHNYKNLFLYTKMRNVAGIAQTEAQKSSDMFAKCQYLDELTGGKGITFATGTPISNSMTELYTNMRYLQYDTLQKLGLGHFDSWASSFGETQTVVELAPEGTGYRAKTRFSKFFNLPELISIFKECADIQTADML
;
A
#
# COMPACT_ATOMS: atom_id res chain seq x y z
N PRO A 1 15.22 21.65 17.69
CA PRO A 1 16.27 21.17 16.78
C PRO A 1 16.84 22.35 16.00
N ASP A 2 18.13 22.32 15.71
CA ASP A 2 18.83 23.36 14.94
C ASP A 2 18.60 23.20 13.42
N ILE A 3 17.48 22.58 13.03
CA ILE A 3 17.12 22.30 11.64
C ILE A 3 15.76 22.92 11.37
N ASP A 4 15.76 23.87 10.43
CA ASP A 4 14.53 24.47 9.92
C ASP A 4 14.04 23.72 8.69
N LEU A 5 12.75 23.37 8.70
CA LEU A 5 12.11 22.75 7.54
C LEU A 5 11.78 23.83 6.49
N ARG A 6 11.94 23.48 5.24
CA ARG A 6 11.57 24.34 4.11
C ARG A 6 10.03 24.50 4.01
N PRO A 7 9.52 25.57 3.38
CA PRO A 7 8.07 25.81 3.26
C PRO A 7 7.29 24.62 2.72
N HIS A 8 7.77 23.96 1.67
CA HIS A 8 7.10 22.79 1.10
C HIS A 8 7.07 21.60 2.07
N GLN A 9 8.12 21.43 2.89
CA GLN A 9 8.14 20.39 3.92
C GLN A 9 7.13 20.68 5.03
N LEU A 10 6.99 21.94 5.45
CA LEU A 10 5.96 22.34 6.43
C LEU A 10 4.55 22.09 5.89
N ASN A 11 4.30 22.39 4.61
CA ASN A 11 3.04 22.09 3.95
C ASN A 11 2.77 20.57 3.91
N ALA A 12 3.77 19.78 3.60
CA ALA A 12 3.65 18.31 3.59
C ALA A 12 3.37 17.75 5.00
N VAL A 13 4.00 18.30 6.04
CA VAL A 13 3.70 17.95 7.43
C VAL A 13 2.26 18.30 7.78
N ALA A 14 1.81 19.51 7.45
CA ALA A 14 0.43 19.94 7.70
C ALA A 14 -0.59 19.05 6.97
N HIS A 15 -0.32 18.68 5.74
CA HIS A 15 -1.17 17.76 4.98
C HIS A 15 -1.31 16.41 5.69
N GLN A 16 -0.22 15.84 6.19
CA GLN A 16 -0.22 14.57 6.94
C GLN A 16 -0.95 14.69 8.29
N LEU A 17 -0.89 15.83 8.95
CA LEU A 17 -1.52 16.03 10.25
C LEU A 17 -3.03 16.24 10.15
N TYR A 18 -3.47 17.03 9.20
CA TYR A 18 -4.85 17.52 9.11
C TYR A 18 -5.65 16.90 7.97
N GLY A 19 -4.98 16.25 7.01
CA GLY A 19 -5.60 15.52 5.92
C GLY A 19 -5.92 14.07 6.29
N ASP A 20 -6.46 13.37 5.31
CA ASP A 20 -6.62 11.92 5.33
C ASP A 20 -5.29 11.22 4.98
N ASN A 21 -5.34 9.94 4.63
CA ASN A 21 -4.15 9.24 4.12
C ASN A 21 -3.45 10.07 3.05
N THR A 22 -2.13 10.09 3.08
CA THR A 22 -1.31 11.00 2.27
C THR A 22 -0.33 10.24 1.39
N LEU A 23 -0.20 10.67 0.14
CA LEU A 23 0.90 10.31 -0.74
C LEU A 23 1.84 11.52 -0.90
N LEU A 24 3.07 11.40 -0.41
CA LEU A 24 4.13 12.35 -0.69
C LEU A 24 4.78 12.01 -2.03
N ALA A 25 4.25 12.56 -3.09
CA ALA A 25 4.77 12.44 -4.45
C ALA A 25 5.85 13.49 -4.70
N HIS A 26 6.92 13.42 -3.93
CA HIS A 26 8.01 14.38 -3.92
C HIS A 26 9.23 13.83 -4.64
N CYS A 27 9.84 14.62 -5.48
CA CYS A 27 11.07 14.25 -6.17
C CYS A 27 12.21 13.90 -5.20
N VAL A 28 13.24 13.25 -5.73
CA VAL A 28 14.44 12.94 -4.95
C VAL A 28 15.09 14.26 -4.47
N GLY A 29 15.49 14.30 -3.21
CA GLY A 29 16.10 15.49 -2.61
C GLY A 29 15.12 16.51 -1.99
N ALA A 30 13.80 16.30 -2.12
CA ALA A 30 12.79 17.17 -1.50
C ALA A 30 12.75 17.10 0.03
N GLY A 31 13.38 16.08 0.64
CA GLY A 31 13.43 15.92 2.09
C GLY A 31 12.27 15.14 2.70
N LYS A 32 11.69 14.18 1.96
CA LYS A 32 10.58 13.32 2.41
C LYS A 32 10.80 12.69 3.78
N THR A 33 12.03 12.27 4.06
CA THR A 33 12.38 11.66 5.35
C THR A 33 12.04 12.58 6.52
N PHE A 34 12.42 13.83 6.44
CA PHE A 34 12.12 14.80 7.51
C PHE A 34 10.65 15.17 7.58
N GLU A 35 9.96 15.21 6.44
CA GLU A 35 8.51 15.42 6.39
C GLU A 35 7.74 14.35 7.15
N MET A 36 8.10 13.08 6.95
CA MET A 36 7.48 11.95 7.64
C MET A 36 7.84 11.89 9.13
N ILE A 37 9.10 12.12 9.48
CA ILE A 37 9.58 12.17 10.89
C ILE A 37 8.85 13.27 11.65
N ALA A 38 8.82 14.48 11.10
CA ALA A 38 8.15 15.61 11.74
C ALA A 38 6.65 15.37 11.90
N ALA A 39 5.99 14.80 10.88
CA ALA A 39 4.57 14.43 10.96
C ALA A 39 4.30 13.39 12.06
N ALA A 40 5.16 12.40 12.23
CA ALA A 40 5.03 11.39 13.28
C ALA A 40 5.13 12.01 14.67
N MET A 41 6.15 12.83 14.91
CA MET A 41 6.39 13.45 16.21
C MET A 41 5.32 14.48 16.56
N GLU A 42 4.91 15.30 15.61
CA GLU A 42 3.82 16.27 15.82
C GLU A 42 2.47 15.58 16.02
N SER A 43 2.20 14.49 15.30
CA SER A 43 1.00 13.68 15.51
C SER A 43 0.91 13.15 16.94
N LYS A 44 2.02 12.66 17.48
CA LYS A 44 2.08 12.18 18.87
C LYS A 44 1.93 13.34 19.86
N ARG A 45 2.62 14.44 19.62
CA ARG A 45 2.52 15.65 20.47
C ARG A 45 1.10 16.21 20.56
N LEU A 46 0.38 16.18 19.43
CA LEU A 46 -1.01 16.65 19.35
C LEU A 46 -2.03 15.61 19.81
N GLY A 47 -1.61 14.41 20.18
CA GLY A 47 -2.50 13.32 20.58
C GLY A 47 -3.27 12.68 19.43
N LEU A 48 -2.84 12.87 18.20
CA LEU A 48 -3.47 12.30 17.00
C LEU A 48 -3.07 10.84 16.76
N CYS A 49 -1.94 10.39 17.30
CA CYS A 49 -1.51 9.01 17.29
C CYS A 49 -0.75 8.63 18.55
N GLN A 50 -0.66 7.32 18.81
CA GLN A 50 0.04 6.75 19.96
C GLN A 50 1.41 6.19 19.55
N LYS A 51 1.47 5.47 18.43
CA LYS A 51 2.65 4.73 17.98
C LYS A 51 2.77 4.73 16.47
N SER A 52 3.85 5.31 15.97
CA SER A 52 4.17 5.35 14.54
C SER A 52 5.09 4.20 14.16
N LEU A 53 4.81 3.57 13.01
CA LEU A 53 5.64 2.57 12.38
C LEU A 53 6.16 3.10 11.03
N PHE A 54 7.47 3.07 10.84
CA PHE A 54 8.14 3.40 9.59
C PHE A 54 8.59 2.13 8.89
N VAL A 55 8.13 1.93 7.67
CA VAL A 55 8.50 0.82 6.79
C VAL A 55 9.36 1.37 5.67
N VAL A 56 10.64 1.03 5.70
CA VAL A 56 11.68 1.63 4.85
C VAL A 56 12.45 0.54 4.09
N PRO A 57 13.17 0.88 3.02
CA PRO A 57 14.09 -0.07 2.39
C PRO A 57 15.04 -0.70 3.42
N ASN A 58 15.26 -2.01 3.33
CA ASN A 58 15.99 -2.77 4.35
C ASN A 58 17.37 -2.21 4.68
N HIS A 59 18.06 -1.64 3.70
CA HIS A 59 19.42 -1.07 3.86
C HIS A 59 19.43 0.35 4.44
N LEU A 60 18.26 0.98 4.63
CA LEU A 60 18.14 2.36 5.10
C LEU A 60 17.70 2.49 6.56
N THR A 61 17.49 1.39 7.27
CA THR A 61 16.98 1.42 8.66
C THR A 61 17.92 2.20 9.61
N GLU A 62 19.22 2.05 9.48
CA GLU A 62 20.20 2.78 10.30
C GLU A 62 20.24 4.26 9.94
N GLN A 63 20.19 4.61 8.65
CA GLN A 63 20.12 5.99 8.21
C GLN A 63 18.85 6.68 8.71
N TRP A 64 17.70 6.03 8.60
CA TRP A 64 16.44 6.55 9.13
C TRP A 64 16.51 6.83 10.64
N SER A 65 17.15 5.93 11.40
CA SER A 65 17.35 6.12 12.84
C SER A 65 18.24 7.32 13.12
N SER A 66 19.32 7.48 12.37
CA SER A 66 20.23 8.62 12.47
C SER A 66 19.54 9.94 12.14
N ASP A 67 18.79 9.97 11.04
CA ASP A 67 18.04 11.16 10.63
C ASP A 67 16.93 11.52 11.64
N PHE A 68 16.29 10.50 12.20
CA PHE A 68 15.29 10.69 13.25
C PHE A 68 15.88 11.38 14.49
N LEU A 69 16.99 10.87 15.00
CA LEU A 69 17.65 11.44 16.17
C LEU A 69 18.35 12.77 15.86
N ARG A 70 18.72 13.01 14.63
CA ARG A 70 19.23 14.32 14.19
C ARG A 70 18.15 15.39 14.26
N LEU A 71 16.91 15.06 13.84
CA LEU A 71 15.78 15.99 13.89
C LEU A 71 15.17 16.07 15.30
N TYR A 72 15.08 14.96 16.01
CA TYR A 72 14.53 14.85 17.37
C TYR A 72 15.47 14.07 18.29
N PRO A 73 16.50 14.72 18.88
CA PRO A 73 17.51 14.04 19.69
C PRO A 73 16.97 13.31 20.92
N GLY A 74 15.84 13.76 21.45
CA GLY A 74 15.18 13.16 22.61
C GLY A 74 14.12 12.10 22.28
N ALA A 75 13.97 11.72 21.01
CA ALA A 75 12.95 10.74 20.62
C ALA A 75 13.31 9.33 21.10
N ASN A 76 12.28 8.61 21.58
CA ASN A 76 12.40 7.21 21.94
C ASN A 76 12.03 6.35 20.74
N ILE A 77 13.03 5.87 20.00
CA ILE A 77 12.85 5.07 18.78
C ILE A 77 13.37 3.66 18.96
N LEU A 78 12.72 2.72 18.29
CA LEU A 78 13.13 1.30 18.18
C LEU A 78 13.39 0.98 16.71
N ALA A 79 14.65 0.74 16.35
CA ALA A 79 15.02 0.32 15.01
C ALA A 79 15.32 -1.17 14.97
N ALA A 80 14.71 -1.89 14.03
CA ALA A 80 14.95 -3.30 13.84
C ALA A 80 16.32 -3.57 13.22
N THR A 81 16.98 -4.60 13.73
CA THR A 81 18.14 -5.21 13.10
C THR A 81 17.75 -6.46 12.33
N LYS A 82 18.63 -6.98 11.50
CA LYS A 82 18.39 -8.24 10.78
C LYS A 82 18.11 -9.40 11.73
N LYS A 83 18.80 -9.45 12.87
CA LYS A 83 18.64 -10.50 13.90
C LYS A 83 17.27 -10.48 14.57
N ASP A 84 16.65 -9.31 14.72
CA ASP A 84 15.37 -9.17 15.40
C ASP A 84 14.23 -9.92 14.67
N PHE A 85 14.35 -10.10 13.35
CA PHE A 85 13.38 -10.81 12.52
C PHE A 85 13.77 -12.24 12.16
N GLU A 86 14.83 -12.76 12.72
CA GLU A 86 15.09 -14.21 12.70
C GLU A 86 13.95 -14.96 13.45
N PRO A 87 13.60 -16.18 13.02
CA PRO A 87 12.46 -16.89 13.61
C PRO A 87 12.47 -16.97 15.14
N ALA A 88 13.66 -17.15 15.73
CA ALA A 88 13.82 -17.25 17.20
C ALA A 88 13.60 -15.92 17.93
N ASN A 89 13.82 -14.78 17.29
CA ASN A 89 13.83 -13.46 17.91
C ASN A 89 12.59 -12.63 17.60
N ARG A 90 11.89 -12.93 16.51
CA ARG A 90 10.78 -12.13 15.98
C ARG A 90 9.68 -11.89 17.00
N LYS A 91 9.25 -12.93 17.71
CA LYS A 91 8.22 -12.82 18.74
C LYS A 91 8.64 -11.84 19.84
N LYS A 92 9.88 -11.93 20.30
CA LYS A 92 10.43 -11.05 21.33
C LYS A 92 10.46 -9.59 20.86
N PHE A 93 10.90 -9.36 19.63
CA PHE A 93 10.94 -8.01 19.05
C PHE A 93 9.53 -7.43 18.87
N CYS A 94 8.59 -8.17 18.31
CA CYS A 94 7.19 -7.74 18.20
C CYS A 94 6.54 -7.49 19.56
N SER A 95 6.87 -8.29 20.58
CA SER A 95 6.40 -8.05 21.96
C SER A 95 6.96 -6.76 22.54
N ARG A 96 8.21 -6.39 22.23
CA ARG A 96 8.77 -5.08 22.60
C ARG A 96 8.00 -3.93 21.97
N ILE A 97 7.65 -4.04 20.69
CA ILE A 97 6.82 -3.03 20.02
C ILE A 97 5.47 -2.90 20.71
N ALA A 98 4.82 -4.04 20.98
CA ALA A 98 3.48 -4.07 21.56
C ALA A 98 3.41 -3.44 22.96
N THR A 99 4.43 -3.66 23.79
CA THR A 99 4.45 -3.26 25.21
C THR A 99 5.23 -1.98 25.47
N GLY A 100 6.08 -1.55 24.54
CA GLY A 100 6.93 -0.35 24.69
C GLY A 100 6.20 0.92 24.30
N ASP A 101 6.54 2.01 24.99
CA ASP A 101 6.11 3.36 24.64
C ASP A 101 7.16 4.02 23.75
N TYR A 102 7.10 3.74 22.46
CA TYR A 102 7.99 4.29 21.45
C TYR A 102 7.33 5.45 20.70
N ASP A 103 8.10 6.50 20.42
CA ASP A 103 7.67 7.56 19.50
C ASP A 103 7.60 7.05 18.08
N ALA A 104 8.54 6.18 17.70
CA ALA A 104 8.55 5.52 16.42
C ALA A 104 9.24 4.15 16.47
N VAL A 105 8.79 3.26 15.61
CA VAL A 105 9.44 1.98 15.32
C VAL A 105 9.83 1.98 13.85
N ILE A 106 11.07 1.60 13.53
CA ILE A 106 11.61 1.58 12.16
C ILE A 106 11.95 0.16 11.79
N ILE A 107 11.33 -0.34 10.72
CA ILE A 107 11.56 -1.70 10.19
C ILE A 107 11.76 -1.67 8.68
N GLY A 108 12.39 -2.72 8.15
CA GLY A 108 12.58 -2.89 6.72
C GLY A 108 11.34 -3.45 6.01
N HIS A 109 11.23 -3.24 4.69
CA HIS A 109 10.14 -3.76 3.87
C HIS A 109 9.95 -5.27 4.03
N SER A 110 11.04 -6.04 3.99
CA SER A 110 10.99 -7.50 4.15
C SER A 110 10.65 -7.97 5.56
N GLN A 111 10.85 -7.11 6.55
CA GLN A 111 10.49 -7.39 7.94
C GLN A 111 9.01 -7.15 8.19
N PHE A 112 8.44 -6.11 7.55
CA PHE A 112 7.04 -5.76 7.67
C PHE A 112 6.11 -6.90 7.24
N GLU A 113 6.39 -7.54 6.12
CA GLU A 113 5.58 -8.67 5.63
C GLU A 113 5.66 -9.93 6.53
N LYS A 114 6.68 -10.01 7.40
CA LYS A 114 6.82 -11.12 8.37
C LYS A 114 5.95 -10.94 9.62
N ILE A 115 5.33 -9.81 9.83
CA ILE A 115 4.39 -9.56 10.91
C ILE A 115 2.99 -9.92 10.42
N PRO A 116 2.36 -10.98 10.94
CA PRO A 116 1.07 -11.42 10.43
C PRO A 116 -0.08 -10.55 10.96
N LEU A 117 -1.14 -10.44 10.19
CA LEU A 117 -2.45 -10.06 10.69
C LEU A 117 -3.06 -11.22 11.50
N SER A 118 -4.07 -10.93 12.33
CA SER A 118 -4.81 -11.97 13.04
C SER A 118 -5.41 -12.98 12.06
N GLN A 119 -5.50 -14.24 12.50
CA GLN A 119 -6.08 -15.30 11.68
C GLN A 119 -7.50 -14.98 11.23
N GLU A 120 -8.32 -14.43 12.13
CA GLU A 120 -9.69 -14.02 11.84
C GLU A 120 -9.75 -12.98 10.73
N ARG A 121 -8.87 -11.98 10.76
CA ARG A 121 -8.79 -10.95 9.73
C ARG A 121 -8.32 -11.51 8.40
N GLN A 122 -7.33 -12.39 8.41
CA GLN A 122 -6.85 -13.05 7.19
C GLN A 122 -7.94 -13.91 6.54
N ILE A 123 -8.70 -14.65 7.34
CA ILE A 123 -9.85 -15.44 6.86
C ILE A 123 -10.89 -14.51 6.24
N GLY A 124 -11.31 -13.46 6.92
CA GLY A 124 -12.32 -12.52 6.41
C GLY A 124 -11.89 -11.81 5.12
N ILE A 125 -10.61 -11.51 4.96
CA ILE A 125 -10.06 -10.94 3.71
C ILE A 125 -10.17 -11.95 2.56
N ILE A 126 -9.75 -13.21 2.80
CA ILE A 126 -9.79 -14.24 1.76
C ILE A 126 -11.23 -14.58 1.38
N GLU A 127 -12.14 -14.67 2.33
CA GLU A 127 -13.57 -14.89 2.05
C GLU A 127 -14.15 -13.79 1.15
N ARG A 128 -13.89 -12.53 1.46
CA ARG A 128 -14.30 -11.40 0.60
C ARG A 128 -13.70 -11.47 -0.81
N GLN A 129 -12.44 -11.85 -0.92
CA GLN A 129 -11.78 -12.02 -2.22
C GLN A 129 -12.41 -13.17 -3.03
N ILE A 130 -12.82 -14.26 -2.37
CA ILE A 130 -13.53 -15.36 -3.00
C ILE A 130 -14.90 -14.91 -3.51
N ASP A 131 -15.66 -14.19 -2.69
CA ASP A 131 -16.97 -13.65 -3.09
C ASP A 131 -16.86 -12.71 -4.29
N GLU A 132 -15.87 -11.82 -4.29
CA GLU A 132 -15.60 -10.89 -5.40
C GLU A 132 -15.25 -11.63 -6.70
N ILE A 133 -14.40 -12.66 -6.61
CA ILE A 133 -13.99 -13.41 -7.79
C ILE A 133 -15.13 -14.31 -8.32
N GLU A 134 -15.97 -14.86 -7.44
CA GLU A 134 -17.15 -15.63 -7.83
C GLU A 134 -18.14 -14.76 -8.60
N LEU A 135 -18.42 -13.56 -8.09
CA LEU A 135 -19.25 -12.58 -8.77
C LEU A 135 -18.67 -12.17 -10.13
N ALA A 136 -17.35 -11.95 -10.20
CA ALA A 136 -16.66 -11.63 -11.45
C ALA A 136 -16.72 -12.77 -12.47
N ILE A 137 -16.63 -14.04 -12.03
CA ILE A 137 -16.78 -15.22 -12.89
C ILE A 137 -18.21 -15.32 -13.43
N GLU A 138 -19.23 -15.13 -12.60
CA GLU A 138 -20.63 -15.14 -13.01
C GLU A 138 -20.94 -14.07 -14.06
N GLN A 139 -20.47 -12.85 -13.82
CA GLN A 139 -20.63 -11.75 -14.78
C GLN A 139 -19.89 -12.02 -16.09
N ALA A 140 -18.67 -12.55 -16.04
CA ALA A 140 -17.91 -12.88 -17.23
C ALA A 140 -18.57 -14.00 -18.06
N LYS A 141 -19.19 -14.98 -17.39
CA LYS A 141 -19.97 -16.03 -18.06
C LYS A 141 -21.25 -15.49 -18.71
N ALA A 142 -21.95 -14.60 -18.01
CA ALA A 142 -23.17 -13.97 -18.53
C ALA A 142 -22.90 -13.07 -19.76
N ASP A 143 -21.78 -12.39 -19.77
CA ASP A 143 -21.35 -11.48 -20.86
C ASP A 143 -20.66 -12.23 -22.03
N ASN A 144 -20.67 -13.58 -22.07
CA ASN A 144 -19.90 -14.39 -23.03
C ASN A 144 -18.41 -14.05 -23.04
N GLY A 145 -17.85 -13.73 -21.87
CA GLY A 145 -16.45 -13.38 -21.70
C GLY A 145 -15.50 -14.46 -22.18
N GLU A 146 -14.27 -14.08 -22.47
CA GLU A 146 -13.28 -14.99 -23.01
C GLU A 146 -12.96 -16.14 -22.06
N ARG A 147 -13.01 -17.36 -22.59
CA ARG A 147 -12.72 -18.60 -21.84
C ARG A 147 -11.37 -18.57 -21.10
N TYR A 148 -10.39 -17.86 -21.64
CA TYR A 148 -9.06 -17.74 -21.01
C TYR A 148 -9.14 -16.92 -19.71
N THR A 149 -9.82 -15.79 -19.72
CA THR A 149 -10.01 -14.94 -18.55
C THR A 149 -10.79 -15.66 -17.45
N ILE A 150 -11.86 -16.37 -17.82
CA ILE A 150 -12.66 -17.17 -16.89
C ILE A 150 -11.80 -18.27 -16.24
N LYS A 151 -10.98 -18.99 -17.02
CA LYS A 151 -10.07 -20.01 -16.49
C LYS A 151 -9.04 -19.44 -15.52
N GLN A 152 -8.50 -18.25 -15.79
CA GLN A 152 -7.60 -17.59 -14.85
C GLN A 152 -8.28 -17.21 -13.53
N MET A 153 -9.50 -16.69 -13.61
CA MET A 153 -10.30 -16.38 -12.41
C MET A 153 -10.61 -17.64 -11.61
N GLU A 154 -10.99 -18.73 -12.25
CA GLU A 154 -11.23 -20.03 -11.60
C GLU A 154 -9.97 -20.60 -10.94
N LYS A 155 -8.80 -20.43 -11.56
CA LYS A 155 -7.51 -20.80 -10.95
C LYS A 155 -7.20 -19.97 -9.71
N SER A 156 -7.42 -18.66 -9.77
CA SER A 156 -7.23 -17.75 -8.65
C SER A 156 -8.17 -18.08 -7.50
N ARG A 157 -9.45 -18.34 -7.79
CA ARG A 157 -10.45 -18.80 -6.81
C ARG A 157 -9.99 -20.07 -6.09
N LYS A 158 -9.52 -21.07 -6.84
CA LYS A 158 -9.02 -22.33 -6.27
C LYS A 158 -7.82 -22.11 -5.37
N SER A 159 -6.90 -21.21 -5.73
CA SER A 159 -5.76 -20.83 -4.90
C SER A 159 -6.19 -20.17 -3.58
N LEU A 160 -7.17 -19.26 -3.63
CA LEU A 160 -7.74 -18.63 -2.45
C LEU A 160 -8.43 -19.64 -1.53
N MET A 161 -9.20 -20.58 -2.08
CA MET A 161 -9.85 -21.64 -1.29
C MET A 161 -8.83 -22.53 -0.58
N THR A 162 -7.76 -22.94 -1.27
CA THR A 162 -6.68 -23.72 -0.64
C THR A 162 -5.99 -22.95 0.47
N ARG A 163 -5.83 -21.63 0.30
CA ARG A 163 -5.27 -20.77 1.35
C ARG A 163 -6.20 -20.64 2.55
N LEU A 164 -7.51 -20.52 2.31
CA LEU A 164 -8.53 -20.48 3.34
C LEU A 164 -8.56 -21.78 4.17
N GLU A 165 -8.52 -22.94 3.50
CA GLU A 165 -8.44 -24.24 4.16
C GLU A 165 -7.21 -24.34 5.08
N LYS A 166 -6.04 -23.89 4.63
CA LYS A 166 -4.82 -23.88 5.43
C LYS A 166 -4.92 -22.97 6.66
N LEU A 167 -5.62 -21.83 6.54
CA LEU A 167 -5.84 -20.93 7.68
C LEU A 167 -6.85 -21.48 8.68
N ASN A 168 -7.85 -22.23 8.23
CA ASN A 168 -8.84 -22.88 9.08
C ASN A 168 -8.28 -24.12 9.79
N ASP A 169 -7.16 -24.66 9.35
CA ASP A 169 -6.48 -25.76 10.05
C ASP A 169 -5.85 -25.25 11.34
N THR A 170 -6.58 -25.43 12.42
CA THR A 170 -6.22 -24.98 13.78
C THR A 170 -5.07 -25.76 14.42
N SER A 171 -4.55 -26.80 13.76
CA SER A 171 -3.46 -27.63 14.28
C SER A 171 -2.13 -26.87 14.42
N ARG A 172 -2.01 -25.69 13.79
CA ARG A 172 -0.86 -24.80 13.83
C ARG A 172 -1.20 -23.44 14.42
N LYS A 173 -1.70 -23.40 15.65
CA LYS A 173 -1.79 -22.15 16.41
C LYS A 173 -0.38 -21.72 16.81
N ASP A 174 0.28 -21.02 15.93
CA ASP A 174 1.52 -20.33 16.29
C ASP A 174 1.18 -19.21 17.26
N ASN A 175 1.86 -19.23 18.40
CA ASN A 175 1.79 -18.17 19.39
C ASN A 175 2.61 -16.97 18.88
N VAL A 176 2.07 -16.25 17.91
CA VAL A 176 2.70 -15.08 17.27
C VAL A 176 2.05 -13.80 17.75
N VAL A 177 2.82 -12.72 17.77
CA VAL A 177 2.29 -11.36 17.95
C VAL A 177 1.80 -10.85 16.59
N THR A 178 0.53 -10.47 16.52
CA THR A 178 -0.08 -9.98 15.30
C THR A 178 0.13 -8.47 15.11
N PHE A 179 -0.05 -7.98 13.88
CA PHE A 179 0.06 -6.55 13.57
C PHE A 179 -0.89 -5.70 14.42
N GLU A 180 -2.12 -6.16 14.63
CA GLU A 180 -3.12 -5.50 15.47
C GLU A 180 -2.65 -5.36 16.93
N GLN A 181 -1.92 -6.34 17.45
CA GLN A 181 -1.40 -6.34 18.81
C GLN A 181 -0.23 -5.38 19.01
N LEU A 182 0.42 -4.93 17.94
CA LEU A 182 1.52 -3.96 18.06
C LEU A 182 1.07 -2.60 18.59
N GLY A 183 -0.21 -2.25 18.44
CA GLY A 183 -0.73 -0.96 18.84
C GLY A 183 -0.32 0.19 17.92
N VAL A 184 0.12 -0.10 16.71
CA VAL A 184 0.46 0.89 15.70
C VAL A 184 -0.83 1.51 15.16
N ASP A 185 -0.91 2.82 15.20
CA ASP A 185 -2.03 3.62 14.69
C ASP A 185 -1.61 4.63 13.63
N ARG A 186 -0.33 4.66 13.27
CA ARG A 186 0.19 5.46 12.17
C ARG A 186 1.31 4.74 11.42
N LEU A 187 1.17 4.65 10.10
CA LEU A 187 2.08 3.96 9.21
C LEU A 187 2.69 4.93 8.21
N PHE A 188 4.01 4.90 8.10
CA PHE A 188 4.78 5.62 7.09
C PHE A 188 5.54 4.62 6.23
N VAL A 189 5.38 4.69 4.93
CA VAL A 189 6.02 3.77 3.97
C VAL A 189 6.89 4.57 3.02
N ASP A 190 8.20 4.41 3.15
CA ASP A 190 9.16 5.00 2.22
C ASP A 190 9.34 4.09 1.00
N GLU A 191 9.63 4.69 -0.15
CA GLU A 191 9.76 4.02 -1.44
C GLU A 191 8.53 3.12 -1.76
N SER A 192 7.35 3.69 -1.58
CA SER A 192 6.07 2.98 -1.69
C SER A 192 5.80 2.38 -3.08
N HIS A 193 6.51 2.83 -4.13
CA HIS A 193 6.45 2.23 -5.45
C HIS A 193 6.86 0.74 -5.47
N ASN A 194 7.55 0.25 -4.44
CA ASN A 194 7.84 -1.17 -4.28
C ASN A 194 6.59 -2.04 -4.08
N TYR A 195 5.46 -1.43 -3.75
CA TYR A 195 4.16 -2.09 -3.52
C TYR A 195 3.16 -1.87 -4.67
N LYS A 196 3.60 -1.38 -5.82
CA LYS A 196 2.73 -1.09 -6.97
C LYS A 196 2.08 -2.31 -7.62
N ASN A 197 2.64 -3.49 -7.43
CA ASN A 197 2.13 -4.74 -8.00
C ASN A 197 1.00 -5.33 -7.15
N LEU A 198 -0.01 -4.54 -6.87
CA LEU A 198 -1.23 -4.98 -6.19
C LEU A 198 -2.17 -5.62 -7.20
N PHE A 199 -2.50 -6.89 -6.98
CA PHE A 199 -3.41 -7.63 -7.85
C PHE A 199 -4.83 -7.04 -7.81
N LEU A 200 -5.48 -7.03 -8.95
CA LEU A 200 -6.88 -6.68 -9.11
C LEU A 200 -7.57 -7.56 -10.16
N TYR A 201 -8.87 -7.67 -10.08
CA TYR A 201 -9.68 -8.36 -11.07
C TYR A 201 -10.10 -7.39 -12.17
N THR A 202 -9.95 -7.81 -13.43
CA THR A 202 -10.39 -7.04 -14.59
C THR A 202 -10.80 -7.98 -15.72
N LYS A 203 -11.80 -7.57 -16.49
CA LYS A 203 -12.20 -8.24 -17.74
C LYS A 203 -11.20 -7.96 -18.88
N MET A 204 -10.34 -6.98 -18.72
CA MET A 204 -9.39 -6.55 -19.73
C MET A 204 -8.16 -7.46 -19.76
N ARG A 205 -7.63 -7.71 -20.94
CA ARG A 205 -6.42 -8.52 -21.12
C ARG A 205 -5.15 -7.70 -20.94
N ASN A 206 -4.21 -8.22 -20.18
CA ASN A 206 -2.81 -7.72 -20.11
C ASN A 206 -2.74 -6.20 -20.01
N VAL A 207 -3.46 -5.61 -19.06
CA VAL A 207 -3.47 -4.16 -18.88
C VAL A 207 -2.10 -3.68 -18.43
N ALA A 208 -1.55 -2.69 -19.14
CA ALA A 208 -0.26 -2.11 -18.80
C ALA A 208 -0.27 -1.49 -17.39
N GLY A 209 0.71 -1.84 -16.57
CA GLY A 209 0.84 -1.35 -15.19
C GLY A 209 0.02 -2.10 -14.14
N ILE A 210 -0.71 -3.14 -14.55
CA ILE A 210 -1.46 -4.00 -13.63
C ILE A 210 -0.77 -5.34 -13.47
N ALA A 211 -0.59 -5.76 -12.21
CA ALA A 211 -0.06 -7.07 -11.89
C ALA A 211 -1.08 -8.16 -12.25
N GLN A 212 -0.64 -9.16 -13.01
CA GLN A 212 -1.45 -10.33 -13.37
C GLN A 212 -1.36 -11.46 -12.34
N THR A 213 -0.38 -11.37 -11.45
CA THR A 213 -0.16 -12.31 -10.35
C THR A 213 -0.13 -11.55 -9.04
N GLU A 214 -0.70 -12.16 -8.02
CA GLU A 214 -0.69 -11.60 -6.67
C GLU A 214 0.75 -11.53 -6.13
N ALA A 215 1.24 -10.31 -5.87
CA ALA A 215 2.46 -10.12 -5.11
C ALA A 215 2.11 -10.15 -3.62
N GLN A 216 2.59 -11.15 -2.91
CA GLN A 216 2.24 -11.37 -1.50
C GLN A 216 2.52 -10.14 -0.63
N LYS A 217 3.64 -9.47 -0.83
CA LYS A 217 3.97 -8.24 -0.09
C LYS A 217 2.99 -7.09 -0.31
N SER A 218 2.47 -6.95 -1.53
CA SER A 218 1.49 -5.90 -1.86
C SER A 218 0.12 -6.20 -1.30
N SER A 219 -0.32 -7.46 -1.35
CA SER A 219 -1.56 -7.90 -0.72
C SER A 219 -1.51 -7.78 0.80
N ASP A 220 -0.37 -8.11 1.42
CA ASP A 220 -0.14 -7.93 2.86
C ASP A 220 -0.20 -6.44 3.24
N MET A 221 0.49 -5.57 2.51
CA MET A 221 0.42 -4.12 2.71
C MET A 221 -1.01 -3.59 2.58
N PHE A 222 -1.74 -4.02 1.56
CA PHE A 222 -3.11 -3.60 1.35
C PHE A 222 -4.04 -4.01 2.51
N ALA A 223 -3.92 -5.23 2.98
CA ALA A 223 -4.68 -5.73 4.12
C ALA A 223 -4.40 -4.95 5.40
N LYS A 224 -3.14 -4.61 5.66
CA LYS A 224 -2.73 -3.78 6.80
C LYS A 224 -3.19 -2.33 6.67
N CYS A 225 -3.18 -1.78 5.46
CA CYS A 225 -3.76 -0.46 5.19
C CYS A 225 -5.26 -0.43 5.47
N GLN A 226 -6.00 -1.45 5.07
CA GLN A 226 -7.44 -1.56 5.37
C GLN A 226 -7.71 -1.65 6.88
N TYR A 227 -6.90 -2.41 7.60
CA TYR A 227 -7.00 -2.44 9.07
C TYR A 227 -6.78 -1.06 9.69
N LEU A 228 -5.76 -0.33 9.25
CA LEU A 228 -5.49 1.02 9.74
C LEU A 228 -6.59 2.02 9.38
N ASP A 229 -7.20 1.90 8.21
CA ASP A 229 -8.34 2.72 7.81
C ASP A 229 -9.55 2.48 8.72
N GLU A 230 -9.84 1.23 9.07
CA GLU A 230 -10.87 0.89 10.05
C GLU A 230 -10.56 1.50 11.43
N LEU A 231 -9.30 1.43 11.87
CA LEU A 231 -8.87 1.93 13.16
C LEU A 231 -8.86 3.46 13.25
N THR A 232 -8.47 4.15 12.18
CA THR A 232 -8.17 5.59 12.18
C THR A 232 -9.19 6.44 11.42
N GLY A 233 -10.14 5.82 10.74
CA GLY A 233 -11.05 6.54 9.84
C GLY A 233 -10.39 7.08 8.57
N GLY A 234 -9.36 6.40 8.06
CA GLY A 234 -8.66 6.77 6.84
C GLY A 234 -7.60 7.87 7.01
N LYS A 235 -7.03 8.02 8.21
CA LYS A 235 -6.08 9.11 8.54
C LYS A 235 -4.70 8.63 9.01
N GLY A 236 -4.44 7.33 8.97
CA GLY A 236 -3.27 6.74 9.60
C GLY A 236 -2.14 6.36 8.66
N ILE A 237 -2.20 6.66 7.36
CA ILE A 237 -1.25 6.14 6.37
C ILE A 237 -0.60 7.27 5.59
N THR A 238 0.72 7.23 5.51
CA THR A 238 1.52 8.07 4.60
C THR A 238 2.40 7.18 3.73
N PHE A 239 2.26 7.31 2.43
CA PHE A 239 3.17 6.75 1.44
C PHE A 239 4.07 7.84 0.88
N ALA A 240 5.33 7.51 0.60
CA ALA A 240 6.29 8.43 0.01
C ALA A 240 7.04 7.78 -1.16
N THR A 241 7.12 8.46 -2.27
CA THR A 241 7.88 8.02 -3.45
C THR A 241 8.25 9.19 -4.36
N GLY A 242 9.42 9.11 -4.98
CA GLY A 242 9.81 10.02 -6.06
C GLY A 242 9.20 9.65 -7.41
N THR A 243 8.60 8.45 -7.54
CA THR A 243 8.05 7.93 -8.79
C THR A 243 6.64 7.38 -8.58
N PRO A 244 5.64 8.24 -8.32
CA PRO A 244 4.27 7.82 -8.03
C PRO A 244 3.60 7.10 -9.21
N ILE A 245 3.97 7.50 -10.42
CA ILE A 245 3.54 6.88 -11.67
C ILE A 245 4.79 6.69 -12.54
N SER A 246 5.20 5.47 -12.76
CA SER A 246 6.43 5.16 -13.51
C SER A 246 6.16 4.64 -14.93
N ASN A 247 5.18 3.77 -15.09
CA ASN A 247 4.95 3.05 -16.34
C ASN A 247 3.54 3.24 -16.92
N SER A 248 2.55 3.50 -16.10
CA SER A 248 1.16 3.57 -16.54
C SER A 248 0.30 4.37 -15.55
N MET A 249 -0.71 5.04 -16.09
CA MET A 249 -1.74 5.70 -15.29
C MET A 249 -2.54 4.74 -14.40
N THR A 250 -2.48 3.43 -14.66
CA THR A 250 -3.06 2.41 -13.78
C THR A 250 -2.39 2.36 -12.40
N GLU A 251 -1.14 2.80 -12.29
CA GLU A 251 -0.44 2.95 -11.01
C GLU A 251 -1.10 4.02 -10.12
N LEU A 252 -1.77 5.00 -10.72
CA LEU A 252 -2.60 5.97 -10.00
C LEU A 252 -3.75 5.27 -9.26
N TYR A 253 -4.46 4.38 -9.96
CA TYR A 253 -5.51 3.58 -9.36
C TYR A 253 -4.99 2.72 -8.20
N THR A 254 -3.83 2.12 -8.34
CA THR A 254 -3.18 1.35 -7.27
C THR A 254 -2.91 2.20 -6.03
N ASN A 255 -2.37 3.41 -6.20
CA ASN A 255 -2.19 4.33 -5.09
C ASN A 255 -3.52 4.72 -4.42
N MET A 256 -4.55 4.97 -5.21
CA MET A 256 -5.89 5.27 -4.71
C MET A 256 -6.49 4.08 -3.94
N ARG A 257 -6.24 2.85 -4.37
CA ARG A 257 -6.68 1.65 -3.63
C ARG A 257 -6.05 1.56 -2.24
N TYR A 258 -4.76 1.87 -2.12
CA TYR A 258 -4.09 1.87 -0.81
C TYR A 258 -4.57 3.00 0.10
N LEU A 259 -4.75 4.20 -0.44
CA LEU A 259 -4.89 5.42 0.34
C LEU A 259 -6.31 6.02 0.36
N GLN A 260 -7.12 5.72 -0.65
CA GLN A 260 -8.46 6.27 -0.86
C GLN A 260 -9.50 5.16 -1.12
N TYR A 261 -9.33 3.99 -0.49
CA TYR A 261 -10.21 2.85 -0.75
C TYR A 261 -11.68 3.16 -0.48
N ASP A 262 -12.01 3.77 0.65
CA ASP A 262 -13.38 4.15 0.98
C ASP A 262 -13.97 5.18 0.02
N THR A 263 -13.16 6.13 -0.43
CA THR A 263 -13.56 7.13 -1.45
C THR A 263 -13.90 6.43 -2.77
N LEU A 264 -13.06 5.49 -3.22
CA LEU A 264 -13.33 4.69 -4.42
C LEU A 264 -14.64 3.90 -4.28
N GLN A 265 -14.89 3.27 -3.15
CA GLN A 265 -16.13 2.53 -2.90
C GLN A 265 -17.35 3.43 -2.93
N LYS A 266 -17.33 4.58 -2.27
CA LYS A 266 -18.43 5.55 -2.22
C LYS A 266 -18.77 6.14 -3.59
N LEU A 267 -17.76 6.29 -4.46
CA LEU A 267 -17.93 6.80 -5.83
C LEU A 267 -18.31 5.70 -6.85
N GLY A 268 -18.42 4.44 -6.43
CA GLY A 268 -18.66 3.32 -7.33
C GLY A 268 -17.46 2.97 -8.22
N LEU A 269 -16.26 3.38 -7.83
CA LEU A 269 -14.99 3.19 -8.55
C LEU A 269 -14.11 2.10 -7.93
N GLY A 270 -14.69 1.28 -7.04
CA GLY A 270 -13.96 0.23 -6.33
C GLY A 270 -13.43 -0.89 -7.22
N HIS A 271 -14.09 -1.14 -8.36
CA HIS A 271 -13.62 -2.07 -9.37
C HIS A 271 -12.82 -1.34 -10.44
N PHE A 272 -11.69 -1.94 -10.85
CA PHE A 272 -10.82 -1.33 -11.86
C PHE A 272 -11.56 -1.02 -13.16
N ASP A 273 -12.41 -1.93 -13.63
CA ASP A 273 -13.13 -1.73 -14.89
C ASP A 273 -14.07 -0.53 -14.84
N SER A 274 -14.69 -0.26 -13.69
CA SER A 274 -15.52 0.93 -13.46
C SER A 274 -14.68 2.20 -13.45
N TRP A 275 -13.54 2.20 -12.76
CA TRP A 275 -12.59 3.31 -12.75
C TRP A 275 -12.04 3.58 -14.15
N ALA A 276 -11.63 2.54 -14.86
CA ALA A 276 -11.08 2.64 -16.21
C ALA A 276 -12.08 3.23 -17.20
N SER A 277 -13.34 2.75 -17.16
CA SER A 277 -14.40 3.26 -18.04
C SER A 277 -14.83 4.69 -17.70
N SER A 278 -14.67 5.13 -16.46
CA SER A 278 -15.00 6.50 -16.02
C SER A 278 -13.97 7.52 -16.45
N PHE A 279 -12.70 7.12 -16.61
CA PHE A 279 -11.58 8.05 -16.83
C PHE A 279 -10.79 7.77 -18.11
N GLY A 280 -11.08 6.76 -18.88
CA GLY A 280 -10.33 6.47 -20.08
C GLY A 280 -11.00 5.53 -21.07
N GLU A 281 -10.56 5.63 -22.32
CA GLU A 281 -10.80 4.63 -23.34
C GLU A 281 -9.62 3.69 -23.39
N THR A 282 -9.91 2.40 -23.40
CA THR A 282 -8.88 1.36 -23.53
C THR A 282 -8.90 0.75 -24.90
N GLN A 283 -7.72 0.45 -25.43
CA GLN A 283 -7.53 -0.22 -26.69
C GLN A 283 -6.64 -1.44 -26.50
N THR A 284 -7.08 -2.57 -27.01
CA THR A 284 -6.25 -3.77 -27.07
C THR A 284 -5.50 -3.82 -28.38
N VAL A 285 -4.17 -3.76 -28.31
CA VAL A 285 -3.28 -3.87 -29.46
C VAL A 285 -2.53 -5.19 -29.42
N VAL A 286 -2.23 -5.74 -30.58
CA VAL A 286 -1.39 -6.93 -30.72
C VAL A 286 0.05 -6.46 -30.94
N GLU A 287 0.93 -6.81 -30.03
CA GLU A 287 2.36 -6.47 -30.11
C GLU A 287 3.24 -7.73 -30.10
N LEU A 288 4.45 -7.61 -30.59
CA LEU A 288 5.44 -8.70 -30.54
C LEU A 288 5.75 -9.02 -29.07
N ALA A 289 5.77 -10.29 -28.71
CA ALA A 289 6.14 -10.70 -27.36
C ALA A 289 7.60 -10.32 -27.05
N PRO A 290 7.96 -9.95 -25.80
CA PRO A 290 9.31 -9.55 -25.42
C PRO A 290 10.37 -10.58 -25.76
N GLU A 291 10.00 -11.85 -25.79
CA GLU A 291 10.86 -12.97 -26.13
C GLU A 291 11.18 -13.03 -27.64
N GLY A 292 10.61 -12.12 -28.45
CA GLY A 292 10.80 -12.08 -29.90
C GLY A 292 10.09 -13.16 -30.69
N THR A 293 9.33 -14.03 -30.01
CA THR A 293 8.60 -15.14 -30.63
C THR A 293 7.11 -15.01 -30.34
N GLY A 294 6.32 -14.75 -31.40
CA GLY A 294 4.86 -14.66 -31.30
C GLY A 294 4.32 -13.27 -30.97
N TYR A 295 3.00 -13.15 -30.99
CA TYR A 295 2.28 -11.92 -30.72
C TYR A 295 1.45 -12.07 -29.44
N ARG A 296 1.34 -10.98 -28.69
CA ARG A 296 0.48 -10.90 -27.50
C ARG A 296 -0.47 -9.71 -27.58
N ALA A 297 -1.68 -9.89 -27.09
CA ALA A 297 -2.60 -8.80 -26.90
C ALA A 297 -2.25 -8.04 -25.62
N LYS A 298 -2.19 -6.70 -25.70
CA LYS A 298 -1.96 -5.82 -24.56
C LYS A 298 -2.96 -4.67 -24.58
N THR A 299 -3.64 -4.47 -23.46
CA THR A 299 -4.60 -3.38 -23.28
C THR A 299 -3.88 -2.16 -22.74
N ARG A 300 -4.08 -1.03 -23.37
CA ARG A 300 -3.53 0.26 -22.97
C ARG A 300 -4.62 1.33 -22.99
N PHE A 301 -4.47 2.36 -22.19
CA PHE A 301 -5.29 3.54 -22.32
C PHE A 301 -4.87 4.30 -23.59
N SER A 302 -5.81 4.53 -24.48
CA SER A 302 -5.61 5.31 -25.71
C SER A 302 -5.92 6.78 -25.51
N LYS A 303 -6.90 7.07 -24.65
CA LYS A 303 -7.30 8.42 -24.28
C LYS A 303 -7.71 8.47 -22.82
N PHE A 304 -7.55 9.63 -22.21
CA PHE A 304 -8.09 9.94 -20.90
C PHE A 304 -9.14 11.04 -21.03
N PHE A 305 -10.21 10.93 -20.25
CA PHE A 305 -11.24 11.96 -20.12
C PHE A 305 -11.59 12.13 -18.65
N ASN A 306 -12.34 13.18 -18.32
CA ASN A 306 -12.64 13.56 -16.92
C ASN A 306 -11.38 13.70 -16.05
N LEU A 307 -10.24 14.07 -16.64
CA LEU A 307 -8.98 14.23 -15.92
C LEU A 307 -9.05 15.26 -14.80
N PRO A 308 -9.73 16.43 -14.95
CA PRO A 308 -9.86 17.38 -13.85
C PRO A 308 -10.52 16.78 -12.62
N GLU A 309 -11.54 15.94 -12.80
CA GLU A 309 -12.24 15.23 -11.72
C GLU A 309 -11.34 14.19 -11.08
N LEU A 310 -10.66 13.34 -11.87
CA LEU A 310 -9.71 12.35 -11.38
C LEU A 310 -8.58 13.00 -10.58
N ILE A 311 -7.99 14.07 -11.11
CA ILE A 311 -6.92 14.81 -10.46
C ILE A 311 -7.42 15.46 -9.17
N SER A 312 -8.64 16.00 -9.15
CA SER A 312 -9.25 16.57 -7.95
C SER A 312 -9.38 15.53 -6.83
N ILE A 313 -9.87 14.34 -7.13
CA ILE A 313 -9.97 13.23 -6.18
C ILE A 313 -8.58 12.83 -5.68
N PHE A 314 -7.63 12.66 -6.59
CA PHE A 314 -6.27 12.24 -6.24
C PHE A 314 -5.51 13.28 -5.40
N LYS A 315 -5.68 14.56 -5.68
CA LYS A 315 -5.06 15.66 -4.92
C LYS A 315 -5.56 15.78 -3.48
N GLU A 316 -6.69 15.17 -3.13
CA GLU A 316 -7.11 15.10 -1.74
C GLU A 316 -6.11 14.30 -0.89
N CYS A 317 -5.46 13.29 -1.45
CA CYS A 317 -4.44 12.50 -0.75
C CYS A 317 -3.00 12.82 -1.19
N ALA A 318 -2.76 13.29 -2.42
CA ALA A 318 -1.42 13.50 -2.95
C ALA A 318 -0.92 14.93 -2.71
N ASP A 319 0.22 15.04 -2.04
CA ASP A 319 1.06 16.24 -2.00
C ASP A 319 2.16 16.06 -3.04
N ILE A 320 2.18 16.93 -4.04
CA ILE A 320 3.06 16.81 -5.20
C ILE A 320 4.13 17.89 -5.17
N GLN A 321 5.40 17.49 -5.25
CA GLN A 321 6.55 18.38 -5.34
C GLN A 321 7.50 17.89 -6.41
N THR A 322 7.56 18.63 -7.51
CA THR A 322 8.47 18.35 -8.63
C THR A 322 9.80 19.08 -8.46
N ALA A 323 10.81 18.72 -9.24
CA ALA A 323 12.14 19.29 -9.10
C ALA A 323 12.18 20.82 -9.45
N ASP A 324 11.31 21.25 -10.33
CA ASP A 324 11.15 22.66 -10.73
C ASP A 324 10.41 23.51 -9.69
N MET A 325 9.81 22.88 -8.66
CA MET A 325 9.15 23.55 -7.54
C MET A 325 10.07 23.73 -6.32
N LEU A 326 11.26 23.11 -6.31
CA LEU A 326 12.25 23.18 -5.23
C LEU A 326 13.17 24.38 -5.37
#